data_ffcef5cd11be4188ac258980467b11af
#
_entry.id   ffcef5cd11be4188ac258980467b11af
#
_cell.length_a   1.000
_cell.length_b   1.000
_cell.length_c   1.000
_cell.angle_alpha   90.00
_cell.angle_beta   90.00
_cell.angle_gamma   90.00
#
_symmetry.space_group_name_H-M   'P 1'
#
loop_
_entity.id
_entity.type
_entity.pdbx_description
1 polymer ?
#
loop_
_entity_poly.entity_id
_entity_poly.type
_entity_poly.pdbx_seq_one_letter_code
_entity_poly.pdbx_strand_id
1 'polypeptide(L)'
;MISVSALLSSSTHRSFRLTTANGHSPMNPLLLGRCVIGGILMGLANLVPGISGGTMLLAAGVYPTFVESVAAATTLSRKLQPWLLLAFIAIPAVLAIGLLAGPVKDFVLEHRWIAYSLFIGLTLGGAPTLWRMLKPMPARAGIAALVAFVAMVVLAILQESQPASSTGEGGLGGLFVAGFAGAAAMVLPGVSGGYLLLVLGQYLPVLDAIDAFKESIRSGETTLMLQAAWPLVSIGLGVLLGVSLVSNIMRWLLKRHREVTLGALLGFLLGAVAGLWPFREAVPPELNDTIRGVKLEHEEAVQAARQADERKYWLTESYQPSAGQIGLSLLLVIGGGIGSLLVGRLGGDDEDDEASESKSDPAC
;
A
#
# COMPACT_ATOMS: atom_id res chain seq x y z
N MET A 1 -60.81 1.37 -19.33
CA MET A 1 -59.65 0.57 -19.77
C MET A 1 -58.43 1.51 -19.84
N ILE A 2 -57.71 1.68 -18.75
CA ILE A 2 -56.47 2.49 -18.69
C ILE A 2 -55.34 1.48 -18.58
N SER A 3 -54.47 1.56 -19.56
CA SER A 3 -53.36 0.61 -19.84
C SER A 3 -52.34 0.56 -18.71
N VAL A 4 -52.04 -0.65 -18.22
CA VAL A 4 -51.08 -1.01 -17.16
C VAL A 4 -49.62 -1.02 -17.65
N SER A 5 -49.33 -0.47 -18.83
CA SER A 5 -48.01 -0.54 -19.47
C SER A 5 -47.03 0.61 -19.15
N ALA A 6 -47.37 1.51 -18.19
CA ALA A 6 -46.53 2.68 -17.88
C ALA A 6 -45.74 2.58 -16.56
N LEU A 7 -45.72 1.42 -15.86
CA LEU A 7 -45.11 1.29 -14.51
C LEU A 7 -43.87 0.40 -14.45
N LEU A 8 -43.29 -0.03 -15.56
CA LEU A 8 -42.13 -0.93 -15.58
C LEU A 8 -40.87 -0.37 -16.28
N SER A 9 -40.73 0.95 -16.39
CA SER A 9 -39.57 1.56 -17.03
C SER A 9 -38.93 2.66 -16.17
N SER A 10 -38.57 2.34 -14.96
CA SER A 10 -37.61 3.16 -14.22
C SER A 10 -36.59 2.29 -13.51
N SER A 11 -35.82 1.54 -14.31
CA SER A 11 -34.51 1.06 -13.85
C SER A 11 -33.60 2.28 -13.72
N THR A 12 -33.54 2.82 -12.53
CA THR A 12 -32.58 3.85 -12.14
C THR A 12 -31.16 3.29 -12.27
N HIS A 13 -30.59 3.42 -13.46
CA HIS A 13 -29.14 3.47 -13.63
C HIS A 13 -28.64 4.67 -12.81
N ARG A 14 -28.28 4.45 -11.57
CA ARG A 14 -27.43 5.38 -10.81
C ARG A 14 -26.06 5.38 -11.49
N SER A 15 -25.92 6.18 -12.53
CA SER A 15 -24.63 6.55 -13.07
C SER A 15 -23.99 7.49 -12.05
N PHE A 16 -23.12 6.97 -11.20
CA PHE A 16 -22.11 7.76 -10.52
C PHE A 16 -21.30 8.44 -11.62
N ARG A 17 -21.62 9.67 -11.89
CA ARG A 17 -20.78 10.53 -12.73
C ARG A 17 -19.49 10.75 -11.95
N LEU A 18 -18.41 10.11 -12.40
CA LEU A 18 -17.10 10.69 -12.21
C LEU A 18 -17.23 12.10 -12.76
N THR A 19 -17.24 13.07 -11.88
CA THR A 19 -17.25 14.49 -12.27
C THR A 19 -16.06 14.68 -13.18
N THR A 20 -16.31 14.73 -14.48
CA THR A 20 -15.33 15.19 -15.45
C THR A 20 -15.01 16.61 -15.02
N ALA A 21 -13.81 16.79 -14.46
CA ALA A 21 -13.32 18.03 -13.91
C ALA A 21 -13.21 19.11 -14.98
N ASN A 22 -14.33 19.75 -15.27
CA ASN A 22 -14.45 21.03 -15.94
C ASN A 22 -15.26 21.97 -15.03
N GLY A 23 -14.70 22.27 -13.88
CA GLY A 23 -15.23 23.23 -12.94
C GLY A 23 -14.31 23.29 -11.74
N HIS A 24 -13.92 24.47 -11.32
CA HIS A 24 -13.14 24.73 -10.13
C HIS A 24 -13.98 24.38 -8.89
N SER A 25 -14.09 23.10 -8.53
CA SER A 25 -14.56 22.76 -7.20
C SER A 25 -13.49 23.23 -6.23
N PRO A 26 -13.80 24.09 -5.24
CA PRO A 26 -12.85 24.45 -4.20
C PRO A 26 -12.34 23.15 -3.55
N MET A 27 -11.04 23.08 -3.28
CA MET A 27 -10.47 21.90 -2.61
C MET A 27 -11.13 21.79 -1.24
N ASN A 28 -11.94 20.75 -1.05
CA ASN A 28 -12.63 20.51 0.20
C ASN A 28 -11.57 20.26 1.31
N PRO A 29 -11.54 21.06 2.40
CA PRO A 29 -10.58 20.88 3.50
C PRO A 29 -10.64 19.48 4.13
N LEU A 30 -11.79 18.83 4.10
CA LEU A 30 -11.95 17.44 4.57
C LEU A 30 -11.18 16.45 3.69
N LEU A 31 -11.22 16.62 2.36
CA LEU A 31 -10.42 15.81 1.43
C LEU A 31 -8.93 15.99 1.70
N LEU A 32 -8.47 17.23 1.91
CA LEU A 32 -7.07 17.50 2.25
C LEU A 32 -6.67 16.85 3.57
N GLY A 33 -7.50 16.93 4.59
CA GLY A 33 -7.30 16.23 5.87
C GLY A 33 -7.15 14.72 5.70
N ARG A 34 -8.00 14.10 4.87
CA ARG A 34 -7.92 12.67 4.53
C ARG A 34 -6.65 12.34 3.74
N CYS A 35 -6.22 13.22 2.84
CA CYS A 35 -4.94 13.05 2.12
C CYS A 35 -3.75 13.07 3.09
N VAL A 36 -3.75 13.98 4.08
CA VAL A 36 -2.70 14.04 5.12
C VAL A 36 -2.70 12.77 5.97
N ILE A 37 -3.86 12.36 6.48
CA ILE A 37 -3.98 11.12 7.28
C ILE A 37 -3.58 9.91 6.45
N GLY A 38 -4.06 9.81 5.22
CA GLY A 38 -3.70 8.74 4.29
C GLY A 38 -2.20 8.70 4.00
N GLY A 39 -1.58 9.87 3.85
CA GLY A 39 -0.13 10.01 3.68
C GLY A 39 0.64 9.52 4.89
N ILE A 40 0.25 9.93 6.11
CA ILE A 40 0.86 9.46 7.36
C ILE A 40 0.74 7.94 7.46
N LEU A 41 -0.46 7.39 7.28
CA LEU A 41 -0.70 5.94 7.34
C LEU A 41 0.09 5.18 6.26
N MET A 42 0.19 5.73 5.05
CA MET A 42 1.03 5.19 3.97
C MET A 42 2.51 5.16 4.37
N GLY A 43 3.02 6.25 4.97
CA GLY A 43 4.38 6.33 5.47
C GLY A 43 4.65 5.29 6.54
N LEU A 44 3.78 5.18 7.54
CA LEU A 44 3.87 4.18 8.62
C LEU A 44 3.82 2.75 8.07
N ALA A 45 2.93 2.47 7.13
CA ALA A 45 2.81 1.16 6.49
C ALA A 45 4.12 0.74 5.79
N ASN A 46 4.78 1.68 5.12
CA ASN A 46 6.05 1.41 4.43
C ASN A 46 7.22 1.12 5.40
N LEU A 47 7.09 1.45 6.68
CA LEU A 47 8.07 1.10 7.72
C LEU A 47 7.89 -0.33 8.24
N VAL A 48 6.74 -0.95 7.98
CA VAL A 48 6.40 -2.28 8.49
C VAL A 48 6.40 -3.29 7.34
N PRO A 49 7.26 -4.32 7.40
CA PRO A 49 7.32 -5.32 6.34
C PRO A 49 5.98 -6.02 6.11
N GLY A 50 5.63 -6.25 4.85
CA GLY A 50 4.39 -6.95 4.48
C GLY A 50 3.15 -6.05 4.37
N ILE A 51 3.21 -4.78 4.79
CA ILE A 51 2.09 -3.86 4.71
C ILE A 51 2.21 -2.98 3.45
N SER A 52 1.08 -2.79 2.77
CA SER A 52 1.02 -1.97 1.56
C SER A 52 0.56 -0.55 1.86
N GLY A 53 1.35 0.45 1.42
CA GLY A 53 0.96 1.86 1.51
C GLY A 53 -0.32 2.19 0.74
N GLY A 54 -0.54 1.54 -0.41
CA GLY A 54 -1.78 1.68 -1.19
C GLY A 54 -3.03 1.23 -0.43
N THR A 55 -2.91 0.19 0.41
CA THR A 55 -3.99 -0.25 1.30
C THR A 55 -4.37 0.83 2.32
N MET A 56 -3.40 1.56 2.84
CA MET A 56 -3.67 2.66 3.80
C MET A 56 -4.35 3.85 3.13
N LEU A 57 -4.01 4.16 1.89
CA LEU A 57 -4.74 5.17 1.10
C LEU A 57 -6.18 4.74 0.82
N LEU A 58 -6.41 3.44 0.60
CA LEU A 58 -7.74 2.89 0.46
C LEU A 58 -8.53 2.97 1.78
N ALA A 59 -7.89 2.62 2.90
CA ALA A 59 -8.44 2.73 4.25
C ALA A 59 -8.83 4.18 4.60
N ALA A 60 -8.03 5.16 4.18
CA ALA A 60 -8.33 6.59 4.32
C ALA A 60 -9.36 7.09 3.30
N GLY A 61 -9.81 6.27 2.35
CA GLY A 61 -10.78 6.62 1.32
C GLY A 61 -10.26 7.59 0.26
N VAL A 62 -8.94 7.75 0.10
CA VAL A 62 -8.32 8.68 -0.86
C VAL A 62 -7.60 7.96 -2.01
N TYR A 63 -7.71 6.64 -2.08
CA TYR A 63 -7.04 5.85 -3.12
C TYR A 63 -7.43 6.24 -4.57
N PRO A 64 -8.72 6.40 -4.94
CA PRO A 64 -9.09 6.85 -6.28
C PRO A 64 -8.49 8.23 -6.61
N THR A 65 -8.55 9.16 -5.66
CA THR A 65 -7.96 10.51 -5.79
C THR A 65 -6.45 10.45 -6.01
N PHE A 66 -5.75 9.57 -5.29
CA PHE A 66 -4.32 9.34 -5.46
C PHE A 66 -4.01 8.82 -6.88
N VAL A 67 -4.67 7.75 -7.32
CA VAL A 67 -4.47 7.16 -8.65
C VAL A 67 -4.75 8.16 -9.77
N GLU A 68 -5.84 8.94 -9.66
CA GLU A 68 -6.16 9.97 -10.63
C GLU A 68 -5.15 11.11 -10.65
N SER A 69 -4.68 11.53 -9.47
CA SER A 69 -3.68 12.61 -9.35
C SER A 69 -2.32 12.17 -9.91
N VAL A 70 -1.87 10.94 -9.63
CA VAL A 70 -0.64 10.40 -10.22
C VAL A 70 -0.77 10.30 -11.73
N ALA A 71 -1.87 9.73 -12.24
CA ALA A 71 -2.10 9.62 -13.67
C ALA A 71 -2.20 10.99 -14.37
N ALA A 72 -2.73 12.01 -13.71
CA ALA A 72 -2.74 13.38 -14.22
C ALA A 72 -1.34 14.01 -14.22
N ALA A 73 -0.54 13.78 -13.17
CA ALA A 73 0.83 14.26 -13.08
C ALA A 73 1.71 13.65 -14.18
N THR A 74 1.57 12.34 -14.45
CA THR A 74 2.34 11.63 -15.50
C THR A 74 1.96 12.06 -16.92
N THR A 75 0.76 12.59 -17.12
CA THR A 75 0.33 13.21 -18.40
C THR A 75 0.64 14.71 -18.47
N LEU A 76 1.55 15.20 -17.59
CA LEU A 76 1.97 16.61 -17.52
C LEU A 76 0.79 17.58 -17.47
N SER A 77 -0.23 17.26 -16.66
CA SER A 77 -1.36 18.15 -16.46
C SER A 77 -0.90 19.51 -15.96
N ARG A 78 -1.29 20.56 -16.68
CA ARG A 78 -1.03 21.96 -16.27
C ARG A 78 -1.90 22.41 -15.08
N LYS A 79 -2.84 21.57 -14.63
CA LYS A 79 -3.69 21.86 -13.48
C LYS A 79 -2.88 21.68 -12.20
N LEU A 80 -2.94 22.63 -11.29
CA LEU A 80 -2.22 22.60 -10.02
C LEU A 80 -2.82 21.57 -9.03
N GLN A 81 -4.13 21.33 -9.12
CA GLN A 81 -4.87 20.48 -8.18
C GLN A 81 -4.29 19.06 -7.99
N PRO A 82 -3.97 18.26 -9.04
CA PRO A 82 -3.39 16.94 -8.86
C PRO A 82 -2.05 16.98 -8.12
N TRP A 83 -1.22 17.98 -8.41
CA TRP A 83 0.08 18.16 -7.76
C TRP A 83 -0.05 18.51 -6.28
N LEU A 84 -1.02 19.34 -5.92
CA LEU A 84 -1.31 19.68 -4.54
C LEU A 84 -1.83 18.46 -3.77
N LEU A 85 -2.76 17.68 -4.34
CA LEU A 85 -3.27 16.45 -3.71
C LEU A 85 -2.15 15.44 -3.48
N LEU A 86 -1.26 15.26 -4.47
CA LEU A 86 -0.08 14.41 -4.31
C LEU A 86 0.86 14.93 -3.23
N ALA A 87 1.08 16.24 -3.15
CA ALA A 87 1.91 16.86 -2.11
C ALA A 87 1.31 16.63 -0.72
N PHE A 88 -0.03 16.76 -0.56
CA PHE A 88 -0.73 16.49 0.70
C PHE A 88 -0.72 15.01 1.12
N ILE A 89 -0.36 14.09 0.23
CA ILE A 89 -0.13 12.67 0.55
C ILE A 89 1.37 12.42 0.74
N ALA A 90 2.21 12.85 -0.21
CA ALA A 90 3.64 12.50 -0.23
C ALA A 90 4.44 13.17 0.89
N ILE A 91 4.20 14.46 1.16
CA ILE A 91 4.93 15.18 2.21
C ILE A 91 4.68 14.55 3.59
N PRO A 92 3.41 14.32 4.04
CA PRO A 92 3.17 13.64 5.30
C PRO A 92 3.73 12.20 5.34
N ALA A 93 3.71 11.48 4.21
CA ALA A 93 4.29 10.14 4.15
C ALA A 93 5.81 10.16 4.36
N VAL A 94 6.52 11.06 3.69
CA VAL A 94 7.97 11.23 3.85
C VAL A 94 8.33 11.70 5.26
N LEU A 95 7.56 12.64 5.83
CA LEU A 95 7.75 13.10 7.20
C LEU A 95 7.50 11.97 8.21
N ALA A 96 6.44 11.17 8.03
CA ALA A 96 6.17 10.02 8.87
C ALA A 96 7.32 9.00 8.83
N ILE A 97 7.83 8.70 7.63
CA ILE A 97 9.01 7.83 7.48
C ILE A 97 10.23 8.45 8.18
N GLY A 98 10.55 9.70 7.88
CA GLY A 98 11.76 10.35 8.41
C GLY A 98 11.77 10.50 9.93
N LEU A 99 10.62 10.84 10.52
CA LEU A 99 10.51 11.10 11.95
C LEU A 99 10.27 9.83 12.77
N LEU A 100 9.55 8.86 12.21
CA LEU A 100 9.04 7.70 12.95
C LEU A 100 9.74 6.38 12.59
N ALA A 101 10.71 6.38 11.66
CA ALA A 101 11.38 5.15 11.23
C ALA A 101 12.05 4.41 12.41
N GLY A 102 12.78 5.11 13.28
CA GLY A 102 13.39 4.52 14.47
C GLY A 102 12.34 3.99 15.45
N PRO A 103 11.50 4.85 16.02
CA PRO A 103 10.48 4.44 16.99
C PRO A 103 9.53 3.34 16.49
N VAL A 104 9.08 3.41 15.23
CA VAL A 104 8.20 2.37 14.65
C VAL A 104 8.94 1.06 14.47
N LYS A 105 10.20 1.10 13.99
CA LYS A 105 11.03 -0.09 13.87
C LYS A 105 11.18 -0.79 15.22
N ASP A 106 11.56 -0.05 16.26
CA ASP A 106 11.77 -0.60 17.59
C ASP A 106 10.47 -1.18 18.15
N PHE A 107 9.36 -0.44 18.02
CA PHE A 107 8.04 -0.91 18.42
C PHE A 107 7.61 -2.19 17.68
N VAL A 108 7.85 -2.29 16.37
CA VAL A 108 7.51 -3.48 15.58
C VAL A 108 8.40 -4.67 15.95
N LEU A 109 9.67 -4.44 16.28
CA LEU A 109 10.57 -5.51 16.71
C LEU A 109 10.22 -6.07 18.09
N GLU A 110 9.79 -5.21 19.03
CA GLU A 110 9.45 -5.61 20.39
C GLU A 110 8.00 -6.07 20.54
N HIS A 111 7.08 -5.44 19.81
CA HIS A 111 5.64 -5.63 19.95
C HIS A 111 4.96 -5.94 18.61
N ARG A 112 5.56 -6.84 17.82
CA ARG A 112 5.08 -7.18 16.47
C ARG A 112 3.59 -7.49 16.42
N TRP A 113 3.08 -8.32 17.33
CA TRP A 113 1.69 -8.74 17.36
C TRP A 113 0.72 -7.57 17.57
N ILE A 114 1.11 -6.52 18.33
CA ILE A 114 0.31 -5.31 18.53
C ILE A 114 0.25 -4.51 17.22
N ALA A 115 1.41 -4.23 16.62
CA ALA A 115 1.50 -3.47 15.38
C ALA A 115 0.71 -4.14 14.26
N TYR A 116 0.95 -5.44 14.04
CA TYR A 116 0.29 -6.18 12.97
C TYR A 116 -1.22 -6.32 13.19
N SER A 117 -1.68 -6.53 14.43
CA SER A 117 -3.12 -6.55 14.74
C SER A 117 -3.80 -5.23 14.42
N LEU A 118 -3.17 -4.09 14.76
CA LEU A 118 -3.68 -2.77 14.43
C LEU A 118 -3.75 -2.57 12.90
N PHE A 119 -2.70 -2.94 12.17
CA PHE A 119 -2.66 -2.80 10.71
C PHE A 119 -3.66 -3.74 9.99
N ILE A 120 -3.89 -4.95 10.51
CA ILE A 120 -4.98 -5.82 10.04
C ILE A 120 -6.32 -5.09 10.17
N GLY A 121 -6.57 -4.48 11.32
CA GLY A 121 -7.79 -3.71 11.56
C GLY A 121 -7.93 -2.53 10.58
N LEU A 122 -6.89 -1.70 10.45
CA LEU A 122 -6.88 -0.59 9.50
C LEU A 122 -7.13 -1.05 8.06
N THR A 123 -6.52 -2.16 7.66
CA THR A 123 -6.72 -2.78 6.34
C THR A 123 -8.17 -3.22 6.14
N LEU A 124 -8.71 -3.99 7.07
CA LEU A 124 -10.09 -4.48 7.00
C LEU A 124 -11.13 -3.37 7.05
N GLY A 125 -10.82 -2.24 7.69
CA GLY A 125 -11.69 -1.06 7.72
C GLY A 125 -11.95 -0.43 6.35
N GLY A 126 -11.08 -0.66 5.35
CA GLY A 126 -11.32 -0.28 3.95
C GLY A 126 -12.31 -1.18 3.21
N ALA A 127 -12.49 -2.43 3.66
CA ALA A 127 -13.35 -3.41 2.97
C ALA A 127 -14.83 -3.00 2.89
N PRO A 128 -15.49 -2.47 3.96
CA PRO A 128 -16.87 -2.04 3.90
C PRO A 128 -17.12 -0.94 2.87
N THR A 129 -16.17 -0.05 2.64
CA THR A 129 -16.27 1.02 1.63
C THR A 129 -16.33 0.41 0.22
N LEU A 130 -15.40 -0.48 -0.12
CA LEU A 130 -15.40 -1.18 -1.40
C LEU A 130 -16.64 -2.04 -1.58
N TRP A 131 -17.06 -2.75 -0.52
CA TRP A 131 -18.27 -3.57 -0.54
C TRP A 131 -19.53 -2.75 -0.83
N ARG A 132 -19.68 -1.57 -0.22
CA ARG A 132 -20.81 -0.66 -0.49
C ARG A 132 -20.82 -0.18 -1.94
N MET A 133 -19.66 0.12 -2.51
CA MET A 133 -19.52 0.54 -3.91
C MET A 133 -19.88 -0.57 -4.91
N LEU A 134 -19.87 -1.85 -4.46
CA LEU A 134 -20.18 -3.04 -5.25
C LEU A 134 -21.63 -3.54 -5.07
N LYS A 135 -22.43 -2.92 -4.22
CA LYS A 135 -23.82 -3.36 -4.00
C LYS A 135 -24.78 -2.89 -5.11
N PRO A 136 -25.61 -3.79 -5.66
CA PRO A 136 -25.59 -5.24 -5.49
C PRO A 136 -24.35 -5.84 -6.15
N MET A 137 -23.70 -6.83 -5.50
CA MET A 137 -22.43 -7.38 -5.96
C MET A 137 -22.63 -8.20 -7.24
N PRO A 138 -22.16 -7.76 -8.39
CA PRO A 138 -22.29 -8.51 -9.63
C PRO A 138 -21.34 -9.73 -9.63
N ALA A 139 -21.74 -10.82 -10.25
CA ALA A 139 -20.96 -12.06 -10.30
C ALA A 139 -19.51 -11.83 -10.80
N ARG A 140 -19.33 -10.94 -11.77
CA ARG A 140 -18.01 -10.58 -12.32
C ARG A 140 -17.08 -9.97 -11.24
N ALA A 141 -17.61 -9.13 -10.36
CA ALA A 141 -16.85 -8.55 -9.25
C ALA A 141 -16.52 -9.61 -8.19
N GLY A 142 -17.45 -10.53 -7.91
CA GLY A 142 -17.22 -11.66 -7.00
C GLY A 142 -16.11 -12.59 -7.48
N ILE A 143 -16.12 -12.94 -8.77
CA ILE A 143 -15.05 -13.75 -9.38
C ILE A 143 -13.72 -13.01 -9.31
N ALA A 144 -13.69 -11.73 -9.66
CA ALA A 144 -12.47 -10.93 -9.59
C ALA A 144 -11.93 -10.82 -8.15
N ALA A 145 -12.81 -10.65 -7.16
CA ALA A 145 -12.45 -10.65 -5.75
C ALA A 145 -11.84 -11.98 -5.31
N LEU A 146 -12.44 -13.10 -5.71
CA LEU A 146 -11.94 -14.44 -5.38
C LEU A 146 -10.57 -14.69 -6.02
N VAL A 147 -10.41 -14.38 -7.31
CA VAL A 147 -9.12 -14.53 -8.02
C VAL A 147 -8.03 -13.69 -7.38
N ALA A 148 -8.32 -12.43 -7.09
CA ALA A 148 -7.37 -11.53 -6.44
C ALA A 148 -7.03 -11.97 -5.01
N PHE A 149 -8.02 -12.45 -4.24
CA PHE A 149 -7.81 -13.02 -2.91
C PHE A 149 -6.88 -14.23 -2.96
N VAL A 150 -7.17 -15.20 -3.84
CA VAL A 150 -6.34 -16.41 -4.01
C VAL A 150 -4.93 -16.03 -4.43
N ALA A 151 -4.78 -15.10 -5.38
CA ALA A 151 -3.47 -14.62 -5.80
C ALA A 151 -2.66 -14.02 -4.65
N MET A 152 -3.29 -13.24 -3.77
CA MET A 152 -2.64 -12.67 -2.59
C MET A 152 -2.27 -13.73 -1.54
N VAL A 153 -3.14 -14.70 -1.30
CA VAL A 153 -2.82 -15.82 -0.38
C VAL A 153 -1.65 -16.64 -0.92
N VAL A 154 -1.63 -16.93 -2.22
CA VAL A 154 -0.49 -17.61 -2.85
C VAL A 154 0.78 -16.80 -2.71
N LEU A 155 0.73 -15.49 -2.97
CA LEU A 155 1.88 -14.60 -2.76
C LEU A 155 2.35 -14.61 -1.31
N ALA A 156 1.44 -14.59 -0.33
CA ALA A 156 1.78 -14.64 1.09
C ALA A 156 2.49 -15.96 1.46
N ILE A 157 2.02 -17.10 0.93
CA ILE A 157 2.64 -18.41 1.15
C ILE A 157 4.03 -18.48 0.49
N LEU A 158 4.16 -17.98 -0.75
CA LEU A 158 5.44 -17.92 -1.44
C LEU A 158 6.44 -17.02 -0.70
N GLN A 159 5.97 -15.93 -0.12
CA GLN A 159 6.79 -15.04 0.71
C GLN A 159 7.39 -15.77 1.91
N GLU A 160 6.61 -16.62 2.54
CA GLU A 160 7.05 -17.39 3.70
C GLU A 160 8.13 -18.43 3.36
N SER A 161 8.10 -18.95 2.13
CA SER A 161 8.98 -20.04 1.66
C SER A 161 10.31 -19.54 1.09
N GLN A 162 10.50 -18.24 0.89
CA GLN A 162 11.72 -17.70 0.28
C GLN A 162 12.72 -17.28 1.36
N PRO A 163 13.94 -17.84 1.40
CA PRO A 163 15.03 -17.26 2.16
C PRO A 163 15.38 -15.88 1.58
N ALA A 164 15.73 -14.93 2.42
CA ALA A 164 16.12 -13.56 2.04
C ALA A 164 17.41 -13.47 1.18
N SER A 165 17.80 -14.56 0.53
CA SER A 165 19.15 -14.83 0.04
C SER A 165 19.32 -14.83 -1.49
N SER A 166 18.31 -14.45 -2.27
CA SER A 166 18.53 -14.33 -3.71
C SER A 166 19.24 -13.01 -4.02
N THR A 167 20.56 -13.04 -4.09
CA THR A 167 21.34 -11.96 -4.71
C THR A 167 21.09 -11.99 -6.21
N GLY A 168 20.17 -11.16 -6.68
CA GLY A 168 19.95 -10.98 -8.12
C GLY A 168 21.14 -10.25 -8.72
N GLU A 169 21.93 -10.93 -9.54
CA GLU A 169 22.99 -10.35 -10.35
C GLU A 169 22.40 -9.52 -11.52
N GLY A 170 21.63 -8.47 -11.18
CA GLY A 170 20.93 -7.70 -12.22
C GLY A 170 21.62 -6.42 -12.68
N GLY A 171 22.69 -5.99 -12.03
CA GLY A 171 23.33 -4.71 -12.31
C GLY A 171 22.32 -3.56 -12.37
N LEU A 172 22.56 -2.54 -13.20
CA LEU A 172 21.64 -1.40 -13.36
C LEU A 172 20.26 -1.82 -13.89
N GLY A 173 20.19 -2.84 -14.75
CA GLY A 173 18.91 -3.36 -15.27
C GLY A 173 18.06 -4.00 -14.18
N GLY A 174 18.66 -4.78 -13.30
CA GLY A 174 17.96 -5.36 -12.12
C GLY A 174 17.43 -4.28 -11.18
N LEU A 175 18.22 -3.25 -10.93
CA LEU A 175 17.83 -2.10 -10.11
C LEU A 175 16.67 -1.29 -10.73
N PHE A 176 16.67 -1.16 -12.06
CA PHE A 176 15.54 -0.55 -12.78
C PHE A 176 14.26 -1.37 -12.59
N VAL A 177 14.33 -2.69 -12.79
CA VAL A 177 13.19 -3.60 -12.58
C VAL A 177 12.73 -3.57 -11.12
N ALA A 178 13.65 -3.50 -10.18
CA ALA A 178 13.36 -3.33 -8.76
C ALA A 178 12.56 -2.06 -8.48
N GLY A 179 13.04 -0.92 -8.97
CA GLY A 179 12.33 0.36 -8.85
C GLY A 179 10.94 0.30 -9.46
N PHE A 180 10.81 -0.28 -10.66
CA PHE A 180 9.54 -0.47 -11.36
C PHE A 180 8.56 -1.34 -10.54
N ALA A 181 8.99 -2.52 -10.12
CA ALA A 181 8.13 -3.47 -9.41
C ALA A 181 7.74 -2.96 -8.02
N GLY A 182 8.68 -2.40 -7.26
CA GLY A 182 8.41 -1.82 -5.97
C GLY A 182 7.40 -0.68 -6.03
N ALA A 183 7.55 0.23 -6.99
CA ALA A 183 6.64 1.35 -7.20
C ALA A 183 5.27 0.91 -7.74
N ALA A 184 5.23 -0.08 -8.64
CA ALA A 184 4.00 -0.69 -9.12
C ALA A 184 3.19 -1.30 -7.96
N ALA A 185 3.86 -2.01 -7.05
CA ALA A 185 3.24 -2.58 -5.86
C ALA A 185 2.70 -1.51 -4.90
N MET A 186 3.36 -0.36 -4.76
CA MET A 186 2.86 0.74 -3.92
C MET A 186 1.53 1.31 -4.42
N VAL A 187 1.30 1.29 -5.75
CA VAL A 187 0.03 1.73 -6.33
C VAL A 187 -1.06 0.67 -6.14
N LEU A 188 -0.69 -0.62 -6.13
CA LEU A 188 -1.65 -1.71 -5.95
C LEU A 188 -1.93 -1.95 -4.45
N PRO A 189 -3.18 -1.79 -3.99
CA PRO A 189 -3.52 -2.11 -2.61
C PRO A 189 -3.27 -3.60 -2.31
N GLY A 190 -2.75 -3.88 -1.12
CA GLY A 190 -2.50 -5.25 -0.68
C GLY A 190 -1.15 -5.82 -1.09
N VAL A 191 -0.48 -5.28 -2.10
CA VAL A 191 0.83 -5.75 -2.54
C VAL A 191 1.92 -4.95 -1.85
N SER A 192 2.85 -5.63 -1.17
CA SER A 192 4.01 -4.98 -0.54
C SER A 192 5.16 -4.82 -1.55
N GLY A 193 5.62 -3.58 -1.75
CA GLY A 193 6.75 -3.27 -2.62
C GLY A 193 8.04 -3.97 -2.17
N GLY A 194 8.32 -3.93 -0.88
CA GLY A 194 9.50 -4.59 -0.30
C GLY A 194 9.50 -6.10 -0.53
N TYR A 195 8.32 -6.72 -0.50
CA TYR A 195 8.19 -8.13 -0.80
C TYR A 195 8.52 -8.44 -2.29
N LEU A 196 8.01 -7.65 -3.23
CA LEU A 196 8.35 -7.84 -4.64
C LEU A 196 9.86 -7.71 -4.88
N LEU A 197 10.53 -6.79 -4.18
CA LEU A 197 11.98 -6.68 -4.23
C LEU A 197 12.68 -7.94 -3.72
N LEU A 198 12.17 -8.56 -2.64
CA LEU A 198 12.70 -9.83 -2.12
C LEU A 198 12.53 -10.95 -3.14
N VAL A 199 11.35 -11.11 -3.72
CA VAL A 199 11.07 -12.15 -4.74
C VAL A 199 11.95 -11.97 -5.98
N LEU A 200 12.23 -10.72 -6.36
CA LEU A 200 13.12 -10.41 -7.49
C LEU A 200 14.61 -10.51 -7.13
N GLY A 201 14.95 -10.82 -5.87
CA GLY A 201 16.33 -10.84 -5.39
C GLY A 201 17.01 -9.46 -5.38
N GLN A 202 16.23 -8.40 -5.49
CA GLN A 202 16.73 -7.02 -5.63
C GLN A 202 16.64 -6.21 -4.33
N TYR A 203 16.15 -6.80 -3.24
CA TYR A 203 15.99 -6.10 -1.97
C TYR A 203 17.33 -5.60 -1.42
N LEU A 204 18.32 -6.50 -1.33
CA LEU A 204 19.67 -6.16 -0.87
C LEU A 204 20.39 -5.21 -1.83
N PRO A 205 20.45 -5.46 -3.16
CA PRO A 205 21.06 -4.52 -4.09
C PRO A 205 20.50 -3.10 -4.02
N VAL A 206 19.20 -2.93 -3.77
CA VAL A 206 18.58 -1.61 -3.57
C VAL A 206 19.06 -0.97 -2.27
N LEU A 207 19.13 -1.72 -1.16
CA LEU A 207 19.63 -1.19 0.11
C LEU A 207 21.11 -0.81 0.02
N ASP A 208 21.93 -1.66 -0.61
CA ASP A 208 23.36 -1.41 -0.79
C ASP A 208 23.59 -0.16 -1.65
N ALA A 209 22.79 0.06 -2.70
CA ALA A 209 22.85 1.26 -3.50
C ALA A 209 22.55 2.54 -2.67
N ILE A 210 21.54 2.46 -1.78
CA ILE A 210 21.18 3.57 -0.91
C ILE A 210 22.28 3.84 0.12
N ASP A 211 22.84 2.80 0.74
CA ASP A 211 23.87 2.94 1.75
C ASP A 211 25.20 3.43 1.13
N ALA A 212 25.58 2.92 -0.06
CA ALA A 212 26.74 3.43 -0.80
C ALA A 212 26.61 4.92 -1.13
N PHE A 213 25.42 5.38 -1.50
CA PHE A 213 25.18 6.80 -1.76
C PHE A 213 25.27 7.65 -0.49
N LYS A 214 24.70 7.18 0.63
CA LYS A 214 24.82 7.87 1.92
C LYS A 214 26.28 8.01 2.34
N GLU A 215 27.07 6.94 2.20
CA GLU A 215 28.48 6.97 2.57
C GLU A 215 29.30 7.88 1.65
N SER A 216 28.98 7.93 0.36
CA SER A 216 29.61 8.85 -0.59
C SER A 216 29.36 10.33 -0.26
N ILE A 217 28.14 10.66 0.25
CA ILE A 217 27.85 12.01 0.74
C ILE A 217 28.68 12.32 2.00
N ARG A 218 28.82 11.34 2.88
CA ARG A 218 29.55 11.50 4.14
C ARG A 218 31.07 11.69 3.93
N SER A 219 31.63 10.98 2.92
CA SER A 219 33.05 11.12 2.55
C SER A 219 33.38 12.45 1.86
N GLY A 220 32.38 13.12 1.25
CA GLY A 220 32.56 14.37 0.52
C GLY A 220 33.28 14.23 -0.83
N GLU A 221 33.57 13.00 -1.29
CA GLU A 221 34.26 12.75 -2.57
C GLU A 221 33.25 12.77 -3.73
N THR A 222 33.39 13.77 -4.61
CA THR A 222 32.49 13.97 -5.76
C THR A 222 32.48 12.78 -6.72
N THR A 223 33.65 12.15 -6.92
CA THR A 223 33.79 10.96 -7.79
C THR A 223 32.98 9.76 -7.28
N LEU A 224 33.05 9.47 -5.97
CA LEU A 224 32.27 8.42 -5.32
C LEU A 224 30.77 8.74 -5.36
N MET A 225 30.41 10.01 -5.14
CA MET A 225 29.01 10.45 -5.23
C MET A 225 28.43 10.21 -6.62
N LEU A 226 29.20 10.52 -7.68
CA LEU A 226 28.75 10.31 -9.06
C LEU A 226 28.58 8.81 -9.37
N GLN A 227 29.51 7.98 -8.92
CA GLN A 227 29.44 6.51 -9.11
C GLN A 227 28.26 5.90 -8.34
N ALA A 228 28.05 6.30 -7.10
CA ALA A 228 26.93 5.82 -6.27
C ALA A 228 25.56 6.36 -6.72
N ALA A 229 25.52 7.46 -7.50
CA ALA A 229 24.27 8.01 -8.02
C ALA A 229 23.66 7.16 -9.15
N TRP A 230 24.45 6.49 -10.00
CA TRP A 230 23.94 5.73 -11.14
C TRP A 230 22.97 4.61 -10.76
N PRO A 231 23.23 3.77 -9.74
CA PRO A 231 22.26 2.81 -9.22
C PRO A 231 20.94 3.48 -8.81
N LEU A 232 21.00 4.61 -8.10
CA LEU A 232 19.80 5.34 -7.67
C LEU A 232 19.02 5.96 -8.83
N VAL A 233 19.72 6.45 -9.86
CA VAL A 233 19.08 6.93 -11.09
C VAL A 233 18.33 5.80 -11.77
N SER A 234 18.93 4.61 -11.86
CA SER A 234 18.28 3.42 -12.44
C SER A 234 17.01 3.04 -11.67
N ILE A 235 17.10 2.97 -10.33
CA ILE A 235 15.94 2.73 -9.45
C ILE A 235 14.88 3.82 -9.67
N GLY A 236 15.28 5.09 -9.67
CA GLY A 236 14.40 6.25 -9.83
C GLY A 236 13.63 6.23 -11.16
N LEU A 237 14.29 5.91 -12.25
CA LEU A 237 13.64 5.75 -13.56
C LEU A 237 12.64 4.58 -13.54
N GLY A 238 12.99 3.47 -12.92
CA GLY A 238 12.09 2.35 -12.70
C GLY A 238 10.84 2.78 -11.89
N VAL A 239 11.05 3.50 -10.78
CA VAL A 239 9.97 4.03 -9.94
C VAL A 239 9.03 4.93 -10.73
N LEU A 240 9.57 5.91 -11.47
CA LEU A 240 8.77 6.82 -12.28
C LEU A 240 7.92 6.08 -13.31
N LEU A 241 8.52 5.09 -14.01
CA LEU A 241 7.80 4.31 -14.99
C LEU A 241 6.75 3.39 -14.34
N GLY A 242 7.08 2.73 -13.24
CA GLY A 242 6.19 1.82 -12.51
C GLY A 242 4.96 2.55 -11.98
N VAL A 243 5.15 3.64 -11.24
CA VAL A 243 4.04 4.48 -10.74
C VAL A 243 3.21 5.01 -11.90
N SER A 244 3.85 5.54 -12.94
CA SER A 244 3.14 6.12 -14.09
C SER A 244 2.29 5.10 -14.81
N LEU A 245 2.88 3.96 -15.18
CA LEU A 245 2.20 2.92 -15.95
C LEU A 245 1.03 2.32 -15.14
N VAL A 246 1.31 1.90 -13.90
CA VAL A 246 0.30 1.22 -13.09
C VAL A 246 -0.83 2.16 -12.70
N SER A 247 -0.55 3.42 -12.34
CA SER A 247 -1.61 4.39 -12.06
C SER A 247 -2.49 4.68 -13.28
N ASN A 248 -1.91 4.78 -14.48
CA ASN A 248 -2.70 4.96 -15.70
C ASN A 248 -3.55 3.72 -16.04
N ILE A 249 -3.00 2.51 -15.85
CA ILE A 249 -3.74 1.25 -15.99
C ILE A 249 -4.87 1.20 -14.98
N MET A 250 -4.61 1.50 -13.70
CA MET A 250 -5.64 1.50 -12.65
C MET A 250 -6.73 2.53 -12.93
N ARG A 251 -6.36 3.74 -13.37
CA ARG A 251 -7.34 4.76 -13.81
C ARG A 251 -8.19 4.25 -14.95
N TRP A 252 -7.60 3.61 -15.97
CA TRP A 252 -8.33 3.04 -17.10
C TRP A 252 -9.25 1.91 -16.65
N LEU A 253 -8.78 0.99 -15.81
CA LEU A 253 -9.55 -0.10 -15.26
C LEU A 253 -10.75 0.40 -14.44
N LEU A 254 -10.54 1.38 -13.56
CA LEU A 254 -11.60 1.99 -12.74
C LEU A 254 -12.65 2.71 -13.60
N LYS A 255 -12.27 3.25 -14.77
CA LYS A 255 -13.22 3.90 -15.70
C LYS A 255 -13.94 2.91 -16.59
N ARG A 256 -13.25 1.88 -17.11
CA ARG A 256 -13.79 0.96 -18.13
C ARG A 256 -14.41 -0.31 -17.54
N HIS A 257 -13.82 -0.84 -16.47
CA HIS A 257 -14.18 -2.11 -15.84
C HIS A 257 -14.34 -1.94 -14.33
N ARG A 258 -15.09 -0.92 -13.91
CA ARG A 258 -15.19 -0.48 -12.52
C ARG A 258 -15.55 -1.62 -11.56
N GLU A 259 -16.58 -2.42 -11.87
CA GLU A 259 -17.06 -3.50 -11.00
C GLU A 259 -15.97 -4.57 -10.77
N VAL A 260 -15.33 -5.01 -11.87
CA VAL A 260 -14.26 -6.03 -11.81
C VAL A 260 -13.07 -5.49 -11.04
N THR A 261 -12.69 -4.23 -11.27
CA THR A 261 -11.56 -3.59 -10.59
C THR A 261 -11.82 -3.43 -9.10
N LEU A 262 -12.99 -2.94 -8.70
CA LEU A 262 -13.36 -2.82 -7.29
C LEU A 262 -13.44 -4.19 -6.61
N GLY A 263 -13.92 -5.21 -7.33
CA GLY A 263 -13.91 -6.61 -6.86
C GLY A 263 -12.47 -7.09 -6.63
N ALA A 264 -11.56 -6.87 -7.59
CA ALA A 264 -10.16 -7.24 -7.44
C ALA A 264 -9.48 -6.50 -6.28
N LEU A 265 -9.74 -5.19 -6.12
CA LEU A 265 -9.23 -4.40 -4.98
C LEU A 265 -9.72 -4.95 -3.64
N LEU A 266 -10.99 -5.35 -3.55
CA LEU A 266 -11.54 -6.00 -2.36
C LEU A 266 -10.85 -7.34 -2.08
N GLY A 267 -10.61 -8.15 -3.12
CA GLY A 267 -9.90 -9.41 -3.03
C GLY A 267 -8.45 -9.22 -2.57
N PHE A 268 -7.72 -8.27 -3.15
CA PHE A 268 -6.36 -7.92 -2.73
C PHE A 268 -6.31 -7.48 -1.26
N LEU A 269 -7.25 -6.64 -0.84
CA LEU A 269 -7.34 -6.12 0.52
C LEU A 269 -7.60 -7.24 1.54
N LEU A 270 -8.54 -8.13 1.26
CA LEU A 270 -8.84 -9.27 2.13
C LEU A 270 -7.70 -10.29 2.13
N GLY A 271 -7.09 -10.55 0.98
CA GLY A 271 -5.98 -11.49 0.83
C GLY A 271 -4.69 -11.00 1.48
N ALA A 272 -4.46 -9.68 1.51
CA ALA A 272 -3.30 -9.09 2.18
C ALA A 272 -3.25 -9.42 3.68
N VAL A 273 -4.42 -9.56 4.33
CA VAL A 273 -4.52 -9.94 5.74
C VAL A 273 -3.94 -11.33 6.01
N ALA A 274 -4.01 -12.24 5.04
CA ALA A 274 -3.43 -13.58 5.19
C ALA A 274 -1.90 -13.55 5.37
N GLY A 275 -1.21 -12.57 4.77
CA GLY A 275 0.23 -12.35 4.93
C GLY A 275 0.62 -11.61 6.21
N LEU A 276 -0.34 -11.10 6.97
CA LEU A 276 -0.11 -10.26 8.15
C LEU A 276 -0.28 -11.05 9.46
N TRP A 277 0.08 -12.36 9.50
CA TRP A 277 -0.06 -13.13 10.74
C TRP A 277 0.70 -12.46 11.91
N PRO A 278 -0.01 -12.03 12.99
CA PRO A 278 0.60 -11.18 14.01
C PRO A 278 1.49 -11.95 14.99
N PHE A 279 1.21 -13.25 15.23
CA PHE A 279 1.87 -14.05 16.25
C PHE A 279 3.13 -14.73 15.71
N ARG A 280 4.13 -13.92 15.39
CA ARG A 280 5.47 -14.35 14.98
C ARG A 280 6.50 -13.57 15.76
N GLU A 281 7.60 -14.24 16.11
CA GLU A 281 8.76 -13.66 16.77
C GLU A 281 10.02 -13.90 15.96
N ALA A 282 10.98 -13.00 16.11
CA ALA A 282 12.29 -13.14 15.50
C ALA A 282 13.10 -14.19 16.29
N VAL A 283 13.57 -15.22 15.60
CA VAL A 283 14.39 -16.29 16.20
C VAL A 283 15.86 -15.95 16.01
N PRO A 284 16.69 -16.09 17.07
CA PRO A 284 18.11 -15.90 16.94
C PRO A 284 18.70 -16.81 15.84
N PRO A 285 19.59 -16.28 15.00
CA PRO A 285 20.15 -17.04 13.90
C PRO A 285 20.91 -18.28 14.37
N GLU A 286 20.79 -19.36 13.60
CA GLU A 286 21.49 -20.61 13.79
C GLU A 286 22.49 -20.89 12.68
N LEU A 287 23.25 -22.00 12.84
CA LEU A 287 24.20 -22.43 11.82
C LEU A 287 23.46 -22.82 10.54
N ASN A 288 23.98 -22.39 9.41
CA ASN A 288 23.39 -22.51 8.06
C ASN A 288 22.22 -21.56 7.75
N ASP A 289 21.79 -20.72 8.69
CA ASP A 289 20.85 -19.65 8.36
C ASP A 289 21.47 -18.65 7.39
N THR A 290 20.60 -18.00 6.63
CA THR A 290 21.03 -16.96 5.71
C THR A 290 20.53 -15.61 6.19
N ILE A 291 21.46 -14.71 6.53
CA ILE A 291 21.18 -13.33 6.94
C ILE A 291 21.78 -12.38 5.91
N ARG A 292 20.98 -11.47 5.36
CA ARG A 292 21.40 -10.52 4.32
C ARG A 292 22.03 -11.21 3.09
N GLY A 293 21.58 -12.42 2.73
CA GLY A 293 22.14 -13.17 1.63
C GLY A 293 23.48 -13.87 1.94
N VAL A 294 23.99 -13.71 3.15
CA VAL A 294 25.20 -14.40 3.62
C VAL A 294 24.78 -15.62 4.42
N LYS A 295 25.22 -16.80 3.99
CA LYS A 295 25.02 -18.05 4.73
C LYS A 295 26.00 -18.12 5.91
N LEU A 296 25.45 -18.36 7.10
CA LEU A 296 26.24 -18.49 8.34
C LEU A 296 26.83 -19.89 8.43
N GLU A 297 28.00 -20.10 7.81
CA GLU A 297 28.66 -21.43 7.73
C GLU A 297 29.53 -21.75 8.97
N HIS A 298 29.84 -20.74 9.78
CA HIS A 298 30.68 -20.88 10.97
C HIS A 298 30.03 -20.27 12.22
N GLU A 299 30.29 -20.84 13.38
CA GLU A 299 29.74 -20.35 14.65
C GLU A 299 30.15 -18.90 14.98
N GLU A 300 31.32 -18.47 14.56
CA GLU A 300 31.77 -17.09 14.71
C GLU A 300 30.88 -16.11 13.95
N ALA A 301 30.44 -16.46 12.73
CA ALA A 301 29.50 -15.66 11.93
C ALA A 301 28.12 -15.62 12.60
N VAL A 302 27.67 -16.71 13.19
CA VAL A 302 26.41 -16.77 13.95
C VAL A 302 26.47 -15.85 15.17
N GLN A 303 27.58 -15.90 15.94
CA GLN A 303 27.77 -15.03 17.10
C GLN A 303 27.85 -13.56 16.71
N ALA A 304 28.56 -13.24 15.63
CA ALA A 304 28.62 -11.89 15.10
C ALA A 304 27.23 -11.35 14.68
N ALA A 305 26.43 -12.19 14.01
CA ALA A 305 25.06 -11.85 13.61
C ALA A 305 24.12 -11.64 14.82
N ARG A 306 24.31 -12.42 15.89
CA ARG A 306 23.56 -12.25 17.16
C ARG A 306 23.99 -10.97 17.89
N GLN A 307 25.29 -10.64 17.90
CA GLN A 307 25.82 -9.45 18.55
C GLN A 307 25.44 -8.15 17.82
N ALA A 308 25.32 -8.22 16.50
CA ALA A 308 24.89 -7.07 15.68
C ALA A 308 23.46 -6.64 15.99
N ASP A 309 22.66 -7.45 16.70
CA ASP A 309 21.25 -7.21 17.09
C ASP A 309 20.36 -6.75 15.93
N GLU A 310 20.65 -7.24 14.73
CA GLU A 310 19.90 -6.89 13.52
C GLU A 310 18.66 -7.78 13.36
N ARG A 311 17.80 -7.82 14.37
CA ARG A 311 16.57 -8.65 14.44
C ARG A 311 15.65 -8.49 13.24
N LYS A 312 15.72 -7.38 12.53
CA LYS A 312 14.92 -7.13 11.31
C LYS A 312 15.23 -8.08 10.15
N TYR A 313 16.40 -8.73 10.17
CA TYR A 313 16.83 -9.69 9.16
C TYR A 313 16.78 -11.15 9.65
N TRP A 314 16.42 -11.37 10.91
CA TRP A 314 16.30 -12.69 11.46
C TRP A 314 15.09 -13.42 10.92
N LEU A 315 15.15 -14.73 10.88
CA LEU A 315 13.99 -15.57 10.56
C LEU A 315 12.89 -15.32 11.60
N THR A 316 11.65 -15.43 11.17
CA THR A 316 10.51 -15.28 12.07
C THR A 316 9.71 -16.57 12.13
N GLU A 317 9.47 -17.08 13.33
CA GLU A 317 8.66 -18.26 13.56
C GLU A 317 7.34 -17.93 14.23
N SER A 318 6.32 -18.75 13.95
CA SER A 318 5.01 -18.59 14.58
C SER A 318 5.02 -19.20 15.96
N TYR A 319 4.53 -18.46 16.94
CA TYR A 319 4.35 -18.97 18.30
C TYR A 319 2.87 -19.08 18.67
N GLN A 320 2.56 -19.84 19.73
CA GLN A 320 1.19 -19.98 20.24
C GLN A 320 0.87 -18.80 21.17
N PRO A 321 -0.09 -17.93 20.80
CA PRO A 321 -0.43 -16.77 21.63
C PRO A 321 -1.20 -17.18 22.88
N SER A 322 -1.02 -16.42 23.97
CA SER A 322 -1.86 -16.53 25.14
C SER A 322 -3.29 -16.03 24.88
N ALA A 323 -4.26 -16.47 25.66
CA ALA A 323 -5.65 -16.03 25.55
C ALA A 323 -5.77 -14.49 25.70
N GLY A 324 -4.94 -13.87 26.55
CA GLY A 324 -4.87 -12.41 26.70
C GLY A 324 -4.38 -11.70 25.44
N GLN A 325 -3.35 -12.24 24.77
CA GLN A 325 -2.85 -11.72 23.50
C GLN A 325 -3.89 -11.82 22.40
N ILE A 326 -4.62 -12.95 22.31
CA ILE A 326 -5.71 -13.11 21.33
C ILE A 326 -6.80 -12.06 21.58
N GLY A 327 -7.25 -11.92 22.85
CA GLY A 327 -8.29 -10.95 23.19
C GLY A 327 -7.89 -9.50 22.85
N LEU A 328 -6.67 -9.10 23.21
CA LEU A 328 -6.17 -7.75 22.90
C LEU A 328 -5.93 -7.56 21.40
N SER A 329 -5.45 -8.57 20.68
CA SER A 329 -5.33 -8.52 19.22
C SER A 329 -6.68 -8.28 18.55
N LEU A 330 -7.74 -8.97 18.98
CA LEU A 330 -9.09 -8.75 18.46
C LEU A 330 -9.57 -7.32 18.74
N LEU A 331 -9.32 -6.78 19.93
CA LEU A 331 -9.65 -5.39 20.25
C LEU A 331 -8.88 -4.39 19.36
N LEU A 332 -7.60 -4.64 19.09
CA LEU A 332 -6.79 -3.82 18.20
C LEU A 332 -7.26 -3.89 16.75
N VAL A 333 -7.64 -5.07 16.27
CA VAL A 333 -8.25 -5.25 14.93
C VAL A 333 -9.56 -4.47 14.83
N ILE A 334 -10.44 -4.59 15.82
CA ILE A 334 -11.71 -3.85 15.86
C ILE A 334 -11.44 -2.35 15.93
N GLY A 335 -10.55 -1.90 16.82
CA GLY A 335 -10.18 -0.50 16.98
C GLY A 335 -9.58 0.10 15.70
N GLY A 336 -8.65 -0.60 15.05
CA GLY A 336 -8.09 -0.21 13.76
C GLY A 336 -9.15 -0.13 12.67
N GLY A 337 -10.07 -1.10 12.61
CA GLY A 337 -11.18 -1.12 11.67
C GLY A 337 -12.13 0.06 11.87
N ILE A 338 -12.49 0.35 13.10
CA ILE A 338 -13.32 1.53 13.46
C ILE A 338 -12.59 2.82 13.08
N GLY A 339 -11.30 2.94 13.41
CA GLY A 339 -10.48 4.11 13.06
C GLY A 339 -10.46 4.37 11.56
N SER A 340 -10.22 3.33 10.75
CA SER A 340 -10.27 3.41 9.29
C SER A 340 -11.66 3.83 8.77
N LEU A 341 -12.73 3.25 9.31
CA LEU A 341 -14.10 3.60 8.94
C LEU A 341 -14.46 5.05 9.29
N LEU A 342 -13.99 5.54 10.43
CA LEU A 342 -14.21 6.94 10.84
C LEU A 342 -13.50 7.90 9.89
N VAL A 343 -12.24 7.64 9.56
CA VAL A 343 -11.49 8.43 8.57
C VAL A 343 -12.18 8.40 7.21
N GLY A 344 -12.67 7.24 6.79
CA GLY A 344 -13.42 7.09 5.54
C GLY A 344 -14.75 7.85 5.51
N ARG A 345 -15.43 8.01 6.64
CA ARG A 345 -16.71 8.74 6.76
C ARG A 345 -16.57 10.26 6.84
N LEU A 346 -15.46 10.77 7.36
CA LEU A 346 -15.20 12.21 7.49
C LEU A 346 -15.29 13.02 6.18
N GLY A 347 -15.60 12.42 5.05
CA GLY A 347 -15.74 13.11 3.76
C GLY A 347 -16.79 12.50 2.84
N GLY A 348 -17.66 11.61 3.38
CA GLY A 348 -18.73 10.97 2.59
C GLY A 348 -20.08 11.69 2.63
N ASP A 349 -20.28 12.56 3.59
CA ASP A 349 -21.59 13.20 3.80
C ASP A 349 -21.84 14.36 2.84
N ASP A 350 -20.77 15.02 2.33
CA ASP A 350 -20.91 16.15 1.38
C ASP A 350 -21.31 15.72 -0.04
N GLU A 351 -20.98 14.49 -0.47
CA GLU A 351 -21.37 14.00 -1.81
C GLU A 351 -22.86 13.60 -1.88
N ASP A 352 -23.45 13.22 -0.76
CA ASP A 352 -24.89 12.87 -0.69
C ASP A 352 -25.76 14.12 -0.55
N ASP A 353 -25.27 15.21 0.08
CA ASP A 353 -26.00 16.45 0.26
C ASP A 353 -26.00 17.29 -1.03
N GLU A 354 -24.89 17.41 -1.77
CA GLU A 354 -24.87 18.08 -3.09
C GLU A 354 -25.74 17.34 -4.13
N ALA A 355 -25.84 16.00 -4.04
CA ALA A 355 -26.73 15.22 -4.89
C ALA A 355 -28.21 15.39 -4.52
N SER A 356 -28.53 15.80 -3.29
CA SER A 356 -29.89 16.07 -2.83
C SER A 356 -30.35 17.50 -3.17
N GLU A 357 -29.46 18.48 -3.06
CA GLU A 357 -29.76 19.88 -3.41
C GLU A 357 -29.96 20.09 -4.92
N SER A 358 -29.17 19.39 -5.75
CA SER A 358 -29.34 19.43 -7.21
C SER A 358 -30.68 18.85 -7.71
N LYS A 359 -31.44 18.14 -6.84
CA LYS A 359 -32.78 17.60 -7.15
C LYS A 359 -33.92 18.46 -6.66
N SER A 360 -33.67 19.47 -5.82
CA SER A 360 -34.69 20.32 -5.22
C SER A 360 -34.94 21.62 -5.98
N ASP A 361 -34.21 21.87 -7.07
CA ASP A 361 -34.43 23.06 -7.91
C ASP A 361 -35.45 22.72 -9.03
N PRO A 362 -36.74 23.00 -8.86
CA PRO A 362 -37.70 22.87 -9.94
C PRO A 362 -37.51 24.10 -10.85
N ALA A 363 -37.03 23.80 -12.05
CA ALA A 363 -36.91 24.77 -13.13
C ALA A 363 -38.16 25.70 -13.20
N CYS A 364 -37.95 27.01 -13.05
CA CYS A 364 -38.78 28.03 -13.68
C CYS A 364 -38.46 28.12 -15.16
#